data_77d123f62bb968d326f8326ac7e460ec
#
_entry.id   77d123f62bb968d326f8326ac7e460ec
#
_cell.length_a   1.000
_cell.length_b   1.000
_cell.length_c   1.000
_cell.angle_alpha   90.00
_cell.angle_beta   90.00
_cell.angle_gamma   90.00
#
_symmetry.space_group_name_H-M   'P 1'
#
loop_
_entity.id
_entity.type
_entity.pdbx_description
1 polymer ?
#
loop_
_entity_poly.entity_id
_entity_poly.type
_entity_poly.pdbx_seq_one_letter_code
_entity_poly.pdbx_strand_id
1 'polypeptide(L)'
;MPGPIEYSDVSTPIGIFRLVYQGSSLRVVDLLESGVPQTGLPTGAVRRKPPYPDGSPPKQLQEYFHHRRTRFELNLDPDTASDFDRIVWKALCDVPLGRTVTYGELARRAGFPGAARAVGGAMARNPIPIVIPCHRVVGHGGSITGFGLGLWRKRWLLDLEGSWPIRSRSAEGPRPHGQRTLDEPVEVRLTRAPRTSPTTKDRK
;
A
#
# COMPACT_ATOMS: atom_id res chain seq x y z
N MET A 1 -3.51 5.57 -26.44
CA MET A 1 -4.10 4.31 -25.97
C MET A 1 -3.34 3.87 -24.72
N PRO A 2 -3.98 3.58 -23.61
CA PRO A 2 -3.28 2.98 -22.47
C PRO A 2 -2.70 1.64 -22.91
N GLY A 3 -1.46 1.32 -22.47
CA GLY A 3 -0.79 0.06 -22.77
C GLY A 3 -1.53 -1.16 -22.20
N PRO A 4 -1.07 -2.39 -22.45
CA PRO A 4 -1.70 -3.58 -21.91
C PRO A 4 -1.62 -3.60 -20.36
N ILE A 5 -2.55 -4.31 -19.73
CA ILE A 5 -2.40 -4.67 -18.33
C ILE A 5 -1.27 -5.67 -18.22
N GLU A 6 -0.38 -5.45 -17.27
CA GLU A 6 0.81 -6.26 -17.03
C GLU A 6 0.78 -6.83 -15.61
N TYR A 7 1.45 -7.95 -15.41
CA TYR A 7 1.70 -8.45 -14.08
C TYR A 7 3.12 -9.00 -13.91
N SER A 8 3.59 -8.94 -12.68
CA SER A 8 4.91 -9.44 -12.28
C SER A 8 4.84 -10.13 -10.94
N ASP A 9 5.52 -11.25 -10.80
CA ASP A 9 5.69 -11.94 -9.54
C ASP A 9 7.06 -11.56 -8.97
N VAL A 10 7.07 -10.91 -7.80
CA VAL A 10 8.28 -10.42 -7.14
C VAL A 10 8.53 -11.23 -5.88
N SER A 11 9.66 -11.92 -5.83
CA SER A 11 10.12 -12.63 -4.62
C SER A 11 10.66 -11.64 -3.60
N THR A 12 10.20 -11.77 -2.34
CA THR A 12 10.59 -10.91 -1.23
C THR A 12 10.87 -11.77 0.01
N PRO A 13 11.51 -11.22 1.06
CA PRO A 13 11.73 -11.95 2.32
C PRO A 13 10.44 -12.39 3.04
N ILE A 14 9.29 -11.80 2.71
CA ILE A 14 8.00 -12.10 3.35
C ILE A 14 7.02 -12.82 2.42
N GLY A 15 7.48 -13.32 1.28
CA GLY A 15 6.70 -14.09 0.33
C GLY A 15 6.79 -13.58 -1.10
N ILE A 16 6.09 -14.23 -2.02
CA ILE A 16 6.02 -13.82 -3.42
C ILE A 16 4.80 -12.93 -3.62
N PHE A 17 5.02 -11.72 -4.12
CA PHE A 17 3.93 -10.78 -4.41
C PHE A 17 3.69 -10.67 -5.91
N ARG A 18 2.43 -10.78 -6.31
CA ARG A 18 1.97 -10.44 -7.64
C ARG A 18 1.53 -8.99 -7.69
N LEU A 19 2.11 -8.23 -8.60
CA LEU A 19 1.71 -6.87 -8.90
C LEU A 19 0.96 -6.87 -10.23
N VAL A 20 -0.24 -6.26 -10.25
CA VAL A 20 -1.01 -6.00 -11.47
C VAL A 20 -0.99 -4.50 -11.73
N TYR A 21 -0.52 -4.08 -12.90
CA TYR A 21 -0.28 -2.68 -13.22
C TYR A 21 -0.47 -2.39 -14.71
N GLN A 22 -0.55 -1.11 -15.06
CA GLN A 22 -0.60 -0.61 -16.44
C GLN A 22 0.32 0.60 -16.57
N GLY A 23 1.46 0.43 -17.23
CA GLY A 23 2.53 1.42 -17.17
C GLY A 23 3.00 1.66 -15.72
N SER A 24 2.92 2.90 -15.22
CA SER A 24 3.22 3.24 -13.83
C SER A 24 2.01 3.15 -12.88
N SER A 25 0.81 2.81 -13.38
CA SER A 25 -0.42 2.72 -12.58
C SER A 25 -0.55 1.34 -11.95
N LEU A 26 -0.36 1.25 -10.64
CA LEU A 26 -0.47 0.02 -9.86
C LEU A 26 -1.92 -0.16 -9.38
N ARG A 27 -2.49 -1.33 -9.62
CA ARG A 27 -3.88 -1.67 -9.31
C ARG A 27 -4.03 -2.62 -8.13
N VAL A 28 -3.17 -3.65 -8.12
CA VAL A 28 -3.24 -4.73 -7.12
C VAL A 28 -1.83 -5.15 -6.72
N VAL A 29 -1.65 -5.43 -5.44
CA VAL A 29 -0.52 -6.17 -4.88
C VAL A 29 -1.08 -7.35 -4.10
N ASP A 30 -0.90 -8.55 -4.59
CA ASP A 30 -1.44 -9.77 -4.02
C ASP A 30 -0.33 -10.70 -3.52
N LEU A 31 -0.52 -11.32 -2.36
CA LEU A 31 0.42 -12.29 -1.82
C LEU A 31 0.08 -13.68 -2.38
N LEU A 32 1.03 -14.29 -3.07
CA LEU A 32 0.89 -15.66 -3.58
C LEU A 32 1.22 -16.67 -2.49
N GLU A 33 0.25 -17.01 -1.67
CA GLU A 33 0.38 -18.17 -0.77
C GLU A 33 0.11 -19.45 -1.56
N SER A 34 1.02 -20.41 -1.48
CA SER A 34 0.96 -21.66 -2.25
C SER A 34 0.92 -21.48 -3.78
N GLY A 35 1.39 -20.31 -4.27
CA GLY A 35 1.43 -20.01 -5.71
C GLY A 35 0.10 -19.62 -6.34
N VAL A 36 -0.98 -19.54 -5.56
CA VAL A 36 -2.32 -19.19 -6.06
C VAL A 36 -2.63 -17.74 -5.66
N PRO A 37 -2.90 -16.83 -6.63
CA PRO A 37 -3.34 -15.47 -6.32
C PRO A 37 -4.74 -15.47 -5.73
N GLN A 38 -5.00 -14.58 -4.75
CA GLN A 38 -6.34 -14.38 -4.19
C GLN A 38 -7.23 -13.59 -5.15
N THR A 39 -6.65 -12.77 -6.01
CA THR A 39 -7.33 -12.02 -7.07
C THR A 39 -7.06 -12.64 -8.44
N GLY A 40 -8.12 -12.78 -9.24
CA GLY A 40 -8.00 -13.23 -10.63
C GLY A 40 -7.23 -12.22 -11.48
N LEU A 41 -6.43 -12.71 -12.45
CA LEU A 41 -5.81 -11.84 -13.43
C LEU A 41 -6.86 -11.34 -14.42
N PRO A 42 -6.81 -10.05 -14.82
CA PRO A 42 -7.62 -9.55 -15.92
C PRO A 42 -7.31 -10.33 -17.21
N THR A 43 -8.34 -10.53 -18.04
CA THR A 43 -8.20 -11.18 -19.34
C THR A 43 -7.18 -10.44 -20.20
N GLY A 44 -6.23 -11.17 -20.80
CA GLY A 44 -5.19 -10.59 -21.67
C GLY A 44 -4.04 -9.93 -20.91
N ALA A 45 -3.93 -10.09 -19.59
CA ALA A 45 -2.79 -9.57 -18.83
C ALA A 45 -1.48 -10.24 -19.25
N VAL A 46 -0.45 -9.42 -19.50
CA VAL A 46 0.86 -9.85 -19.99
C VAL A 46 1.82 -10.02 -18.82
N ARG A 47 2.46 -11.18 -18.72
CA ARG A 47 3.48 -11.42 -17.69
C ARG A 47 4.78 -10.71 -18.04
N ARG A 48 5.30 -9.92 -17.10
CA ARG A 48 6.65 -9.34 -17.18
C ARG A 48 7.60 -10.07 -16.23
N LYS A 49 8.77 -10.37 -16.72
CA LYS A 49 9.87 -11.02 -15.98
C LYS A 49 11.01 -10.03 -15.75
N PRO A 50 11.87 -10.23 -14.71
CA PRO A 50 13.06 -9.43 -14.56
C PRO A 50 14.03 -9.58 -15.77
N PRO A 51 14.92 -8.60 -16.02
CA PRO A 51 15.07 -7.37 -15.24
C PRO A 51 13.91 -6.41 -15.46
N TYR A 52 13.47 -5.74 -14.38
CA TYR A 52 12.38 -4.77 -14.46
C TYR A 52 12.92 -3.37 -14.79
N PRO A 53 12.24 -2.60 -15.65
CA PRO A 53 12.62 -1.21 -15.95
C PRO A 53 12.64 -0.35 -14.68
N ASP A 54 13.56 0.62 -14.65
CA ASP A 54 13.61 1.60 -13.58
C ASP A 54 12.28 2.36 -13.46
N GLY A 55 11.88 2.67 -12.23
CA GLY A 55 10.60 3.33 -11.96
C GLY A 55 9.35 2.43 -12.09
N SER A 56 9.46 1.21 -12.64
CA SER A 56 8.32 0.29 -12.72
C SER A 56 7.87 -0.21 -11.34
N PRO A 57 6.58 -0.56 -11.15
CA PRO A 57 6.09 -1.04 -9.87
C PRO A 57 6.89 -2.21 -9.28
N PRO A 58 7.24 -3.27 -10.02
CA PRO A 58 8.02 -4.38 -9.48
C PRO A 58 9.45 -3.96 -9.09
N LYS A 59 10.08 -3.04 -9.85
CA LYS A 59 11.41 -2.52 -9.52
C LYS A 59 11.38 -1.72 -8.22
N GLN A 60 10.42 -0.83 -8.05
CA GLN A 60 10.26 -0.04 -6.83
C GLN A 60 10.00 -0.93 -5.60
N LEU A 61 9.21 -2.01 -5.75
CA LEU A 61 9.01 -2.95 -4.66
C LEU A 61 10.31 -3.67 -4.27
N GLN A 62 11.11 -4.10 -5.24
CA GLN A 62 12.43 -4.69 -4.96
C GLN A 62 13.35 -3.71 -4.22
N GLU A 63 13.41 -2.46 -4.68
CA GLU A 63 14.23 -1.41 -4.06
C GLU A 63 13.82 -1.15 -2.61
N TYR A 64 12.50 -1.15 -2.31
CA TYR A 64 11.99 -1.00 -0.94
C TYR A 64 12.52 -2.12 -0.02
N PHE A 65 12.40 -3.39 -0.42
CA PHE A 65 12.88 -4.52 0.36
C PHE A 65 14.42 -4.57 0.50
N HIS A 66 15.16 -3.89 -0.37
CA HIS A 66 16.61 -3.77 -0.29
C HIS A 66 17.08 -2.45 0.38
N HIS A 67 16.20 -1.72 1.06
CA HIS A 67 16.49 -0.41 1.69
C HIS A 67 17.04 0.65 0.73
N ARG A 68 16.75 0.53 -0.58
CA ARG A 68 17.17 1.49 -1.61
C ARG A 68 16.10 2.51 -1.93
N ARG A 69 14.90 2.33 -1.35
CA ARG A 69 13.74 3.20 -1.55
C ARG A 69 12.99 3.39 -0.25
N THR A 70 12.67 4.62 0.06
CA THR A 70 11.86 5.01 1.22
C THR A 70 10.46 5.47 0.82
N ARG A 71 10.22 5.67 -0.48
CA ARG A 71 9.02 6.28 -1.04
C ARG A 71 8.67 5.67 -2.39
N PHE A 72 7.39 5.34 -2.60
CA PHE A 72 6.91 4.86 -3.89
C PHE A 72 6.45 6.04 -4.77
N GLU A 73 6.87 6.05 -6.02
CA GLU A 73 6.51 7.02 -7.05
C GLU A 73 5.63 6.35 -8.10
N LEU A 74 4.41 6.02 -7.71
CA LEU A 74 3.46 5.26 -8.51
C LEU A 74 2.10 5.94 -8.53
N ASN A 75 1.41 5.85 -9.65
CA ASN A 75 -0.02 6.12 -9.68
C ASN A 75 -0.75 4.92 -9.11
N LEU A 76 -1.64 5.14 -8.15
CA LEU A 76 -2.44 4.06 -7.56
C LEU A 76 -3.86 4.14 -8.13
N ASP A 77 -4.29 3.06 -8.78
CA ASP A 77 -5.62 2.95 -9.41
C ASP A 77 -6.36 1.71 -8.88
N PRO A 78 -6.79 1.73 -7.61
CA PRO A 78 -7.58 0.65 -7.03
C PRO A 78 -9.02 0.71 -7.58
N ASP A 79 -9.37 -0.23 -8.44
CA ASP A 79 -10.66 -0.25 -9.17
C ASP A 79 -11.89 -0.22 -8.25
N THR A 80 -11.80 -0.79 -7.04
CA THR A 80 -12.92 -0.99 -6.11
C THR A 80 -13.00 0.02 -4.98
N ALA A 81 -12.18 1.06 -4.97
CA ALA A 81 -12.09 2.01 -3.87
C ALA A 81 -13.30 2.94 -3.79
N SER A 82 -13.95 3.02 -2.62
CA SER A 82 -14.90 4.06 -2.29
C SER A 82 -14.19 5.42 -2.10
N ASP A 83 -14.95 6.53 -2.15
CA ASP A 83 -14.38 7.86 -1.88
C ASP A 83 -13.81 7.93 -0.46
N PHE A 84 -14.46 7.28 0.52
CA PHE A 84 -13.95 7.17 1.88
C PHE A 84 -12.60 6.42 1.93
N ASP A 85 -12.50 5.26 1.26
CA ASP A 85 -11.26 4.49 1.22
C ASP A 85 -10.12 5.30 0.61
N ARG A 86 -10.38 6.02 -0.51
CA ARG A 86 -9.39 6.88 -1.18
C ARG A 86 -8.86 7.98 -0.26
N ILE A 87 -9.75 8.66 0.47
CA ILE A 87 -9.36 9.73 1.40
C ILE A 87 -8.51 9.15 2.54
N VAL A 88 -8.92 8.02 3.12
CA VAL A 88 -8.20 7.36 4.21
C VAL A 88 -6.83 6.85 3.73
N TRP A 89 -6.76 6.22 2.55
CA TRP A 89 -5.49 5.72 2.01
C TRP A 89 -4.54 6.86 1.62
N LYS A 90 -5.06 7.98 1.13
CA LYS A 90 -4.25 9.17 0.87
C LYS A 90 -3.61 9.67 2.18
N ALA A 91 -4.41 9.87 3.23
CA ALA A 91 -3.90 10.28 4.54
C ALA A 91 -2.91 9.26 5.14
N LEU A 92 -3.07 7.97 4.83
CA LEU A 92 -2.15 6.93 5.25
C LEU A 92 -0.81 6.99 4.49
N CYS A 93 -0.83 7.27 3.20
CA CYS A 93 0.39 7.42 2.40
C CYS A 93 1.26 8.59 2.88
N ASP A 94 0.67 9.59 3.56
CA ASP A 94 1.39 10.70 4.19
C ASP A 94 2.08 10.31 5.52
N VAL A 95 1.87 9.09 6.02
CA VAL A 95 2.60 8.56 7.19
C VAL A 95 3.99 8.13 6.75
N PRO A 96 5.07 8.80 7.20
CA PRO A 96 6.41 8.52 6.69
C PRO A 96 6.92 7.14 7.13
N LEU A 97 7.91 6.63 6.39
CA LEU A 97 8.65 5.42 6.74
C LEU A 97 9.25 5.57 8.14
N GLY A 98 9.21 4.51 8.93
CA GLY A 98 9.68 4.51 10.31
C GLY A 98 8.71 5.15 11.32
N ARG A 99 7.49 5.50 10.89
CA ARG A 99 6.45 6.03 11.76
C ARG A 99 5.20 5.15 11.73
N THR A 100 4.49 5.12 12.84
CA THR A 100 3.19 4.47 12.97
C THR A 100 2.12 5.48 13.32
N VAL A 101 0.88 5.13 13.04
CA VAL A 101 -0.31 5.92 13.35
C VAL A 101 -1.39 5.00 13.92
N THR A 102 -2.15 5.45 14.92
CA THR A 102 -3.31 4.68 15.39
C THR A 102 -4.50 4.84 14.45
N TYR A 103 -5.44 3.87 14.48
CA TYR A 103 -6.69 3.98 13.71
C TYR A 103 -7.45 5.29 14.00
N GLY A 104 -7.46 5.74 15.27
CA GLY A 104 -8.11 6.99 15.66
C GLY A 104 -7.38 8.24 15.16
N GLU A 105 -6.05 8.24 15.18
CA GLU A 105 -5.25 9.33 14.60
C GLU A 105 -5.40 9.40 13.10
N LEU A 106 -5.39 8.25 12.39
CA LEU A 106 -5.60 8.22 10.95
C LEU A 106 -7.00 8.72 10.59
N ALA A 107 -8.03 8.34 11.35
CA ALA A 107 -9.38 8.85 11.17
C ALA A 107 -9.42 10.39 11.27
N ARG A 108 -8.76 10.97 12.28
CA ARG A 108 -8.68 12.44 12.44
C ARG A 108 -7.92 13.10 11.28
N ARG A 109 -6.79 12.53 10.84
CA ARG A 109 -6.00 13.03 9.69
C ARG A 109 -6.79 12.99 8.40
N ALA A 110 -7.63 11.97 8.21
CA ALA A 110 -8.49 11.81 7.05
C ALA A 110 -9.75 12.71 7.09
N GLY A 111 -9.96 13.50 8.15
CA GLY A 111 -11.12 14.37 8.30
C GLY A 111 -12.37 13.68 8.85
N PHE A 112 -12.24 12.47 9.42
CA PHE A 112 -13.36 11.68 9.97
C PHE A 112 -13.12 11.36 11.47
N PRO A 113 -13.10 12.35 12.38
CA PRO A 113 -12.86 12.10 13.80
C PRO A 113 -13.92 11.13 14.36
N GLY A 114 -13.47 10.14 15.16
CA GLY A 114 -14.35 9.10 15.70
C GLY A 114 -14.55 7.87 14.80
N ALA A 115 -14.14 7.91 13.52
CA ALA A 115 -14.38 6.82 12.57
C ALA A 115 -13.30 5.70 12.58
N ALA A 116 -12.64 5.44 13.71
CA ALA A 116 -11.55 4.45 13.81
C ALA A 116 -11.94 3.04 13.30
N ARG A 117 -13.20 2.60 13.59
CA ARG A 117 -13.71 1.30 13.11
C ARG A 117 -13.88 1.28 11.59
N ALA A 118 -14.40 2.35 10.99
CA ALA A 118 -14.54 2.48 9.54
C ALA A 118 -13.17 2.52 8.84
N VAL A 119 -12.18 3.19 9.44
CA VAL A 119 -10.77 3.16 9.01
C VAL A 119 -10.23 1.74 9.05
N GLY A 120 -10.53 0.96 10.08
CA GLY A 120 -10.19 -0.47 10.14
C GLY A 120 -10.74 -1.24 8.94
N GLY A 121 -11.98 -0.98 8.54
CA GLY A 121 -12.59 -1.52 7.33
C GLY A 121 -11.85 -1.11 6.05
N ALA A 122 -11.47 0.18 5.94
CA ALA A 122 -10.68 0.66 4.80
C ALA A 122 -9.30 -0.03 4.72
N MET A 123 -8.66 -0.31 5.87
CA MET A 123 -7.40 -1.08 5.89
C MET A 123 -7.59 -2.52 5.40
N ALA A 124 -8.70 -3.16 5.76
CA ALA A 124 -9.01 -4.52 5.32
C ALA A 124 -9.30 -4.61 3.81
N ARG A 125 -9.83 -3.55 3.21
CA ARG A 125 -10.12 -3.47 1.76
C ARG A 125 -8.94 -2.98 0.93
N ASN A 126 -7.78 -2.67 1.52
CA ASN A 126 -6.62 -2.17 0.79
C ASN A 126 -6.11 -3.21 -0.24
N PRO A 127 -6.24 -2.97 -1.55
CA PRO A 127 -5.79 -3.90 -2.58
C PRO A 127 -4.31 -3.75 -2.95
N ILE A 128 -3.62 -2.75 -2.39
CA ILE A 128 -2.23 -2.41 -2.73
C ILE A 128 -1.38 -2.35 -1.44
N PRO A 129 -1.35 -3.43 -0.63
CA PRO A 129 -0.57 -3.43 0.61
C PRO A 129 0.90 -3.15 0.36
N ILE A 130 1.62 -2.67 1.36
CA ILE A 130 3.00 -2.20 1.34
C ILE A 130 3.11 -0.81 0.71
N VAL A 131 2.64 -0.61 -0.51
CA VAL A 131 2.63 0.69 -1.19
C VAL A 131 1.64 1.65 -0.53
N ILE A 132 0.39 1.19 -0.28
CA ILE A 132 -0.51 1.82 0.69
C ILE A 132 -0.18 1.18 2.05
N PRO A 133 0.52 1.88 2.94
CA PRO A 133 1.25 1.25 4.04
C PRO A 133 0.36 0.92 5.25
N CYS A 134 -0.67 0.08 5.05
CA CYS A 134 -1.60 -0.31 6.11
C CYS A 134 -0.94 -1.04 7.29
N HIS A 135 0.29 -1.56 7.11
CA HIS A 135 1.11 -2.08 8.20
C HIS A 135 1.54 -1.00 9.21
N ARG A 136 1.59 0.29 8.83
CA ARG A 136 1.91 1.41 9.73
C ARG A 136 0.74 1.79 10.66
N VAL A 137 -0.47 1.24 10.43
CA VAL A 137 -1.63 1.50 11.30
C VAL A 137 -1.65 0.51 12.44
N VAL A 138 -1.65 1.01 13.68
CA VAL A 138 -1.57 0.21 14.91
C VAL A 138 -2.76 0.49 15.82
N GLY A 139 -3.01 -0.40 16.76
CA GLY A 139 -4.01 -0.20 17.79
C GLY A 139 -3.57 0.84 18.83
N HIS A 140 -4.46 1.10 19.79
CA HIS A 140 -4.15 1.96 20.94
C HIS A 140 -2.93 1.42 21.71
N GLY A 141 -2.08 2.32 22.18
CA GLY A 141 -0.84 1.94 22.88
C GLY A 141 0.21 1.26 21.98
N GLY A 142 0.06 1.32 20.65
CA GLY A 142 1.01 0.71 19.71
C GLY A 142 0.80 -0.80 19.50
N SER A 143 -0.34 -1.35 19.93
CA SER A 143 -0.63 -2.78 19.77
C SER A 143 -0.70 -3.19 18.29
N ILE A 144 -0.04 -4.30 17.93
CA ILE A 144 -0.11 -4.85 16.58
C ILE A 144 -1.40 -5.62 16.41
N THR A 145 -2.31 -5.05 15.63
CA THR A 145 -3.62 -5.61 15.33
C THR A 145 -3.90 -5.53 13.85
N GLY A 146 -4.74 -6.41 13.33
CA GLY A 146 -5.31 -6.38 11.99
C GLY A 146 -4.31 -6.16 10.85
N PHE A 147 -4.03 -7.22 10.08
CA PHE A 147 -3.28 -7.11 8.83
C PHE A 147 -3.61 -8.30 7.94
N GLY A 148 -4.19 -8.06 6.77
CA GLY A 148 -4.67 -9.11 5.88
C GLY A 148 -3.60 -10.11 5.44
N LEU A 149 -2.34 -9.68 5.40
CA LEU A 149 -1.21 -10.54 5.06
C LEU A 149 -0.61 -11.30 6.27
N GLY A 150 -1.21 -11.19 7.45
CA GLY A 150 -0.74 -11.83 8.68
C GLY A 150 0.14 -10.95 9.56
N LEU A 151 -0.04 -11.08 10.88
CA LEU A 151 0.61 -10.18 11.86
C LEU A 151 2.13 -10.31 11.88
N TRP A 152 2.70 -11.47 11.56
CA TRP A 152 4.15 -11.65 11.50
C TRP A 152 4.77 -10.80 10.38
N ARG A 153 4.10 -10.69 9.21
CA ARG A 153 4.53 -9.84 8.11
C ARG A 153 4.42 -8.35 8.47
N LYS A 154 3.37 -7.98 9.22
CA LYS A 154 3.25 -6.62 9.74
C LYS A 154 4.43 -6.25 10.64
N ARG A 155 4.79 -7.13 11.58
CA ARG A 155 5.96 -6.94 12.45
C ARG A 155 7.23 -6.82 11.64
N TRP A 156 7.42 -7.71 10.67
CA TRP A 156 8.59 -7.73 9.81
C TRP A 156 8.75 -6.42 9.01
N LEU A 157 7.65 -5.90 8.43
CA LEU A 157 7.64 -4.62 7.71
C LEU A 157 7.93 -3.45 8.63
N LEU A 158 7.37 -3.41 9.82
CA LEU A 158 7.64 -2.38 10.81
C LEU A 158 9.10 -2.41 11.29
N ASP A 159 9.69 -3.59 11.43
CA ASP A 159 11.11 -3.77 11.75
C ASP A 159 12.01 -3.30 10.60
N LEU A 160 11.70 -3.71 9.36
CA LEU A 160 12.37 -3.23 8.15
C LEU A 160 12.41 -1.70 8.08
N GLU A 161 11.32 -1.05 8.46
CA GLU A 161 11.19 0.40 8.47
C GLU A 161 11.79 1.08 9.72
N GLY A 162 12.32 0.31 10.68
CA GLY A 162 12.87 0.82 11.93
C GLY A 162 11.82 1.42 12.89
N SER A 163 10.54 1.04 12.72
CA SER A 163 9.43 1.46 13.58
C SER A 163 9.01 0.42 14.63
N TRP A 164 9.72 -0.68 14.73
CA TRP A 164 9.51 -1.74 15.71
C TRP A 164 10.79 -2.01 16.54
N PRO A 165 10.71 -2.26 17.85
CA PRO A 165 9.49 -2.20 18.67
C PRO A 165 8.93 -0.78 18.75
N ILE A 166 7.60 -0.66 18.73
CA ILE A 166 6.94 0.65 18.79
C ILE A 166 7.29 1.29 20.13
N ARG A 167 8.18 2.26 20.10
CA ARG A 167 8.55 3.05 21.28
C ARG A 167 7.41 4.02 21.57
N SER A 168 6.88 3.98 22.79
CA SER A 168 6.01 5.04 23.28
C SER A 168 6.76 6.38 23.19
N ARG A 169 6.05 7.46 22.89
CA ARG A 169 6.59 8.81 22.60
C ARG A 169 7.53 9.42 23.65
N SER A 170 7.85 8.72 24.74
CA SER A 170 8.63 9.19 25.87
C SER A 170 10.10 8.76 25.89
N ALA A 171 10.63 8.11 24.85
CA ALA A 171 12.03 7.70 24.80
C ALA A 171 12.70 8.20 23.51
N GLU A 172 13.28 9.40 23.56
CA GLU A 172 14.31 9.84 22.62
C GLU A 172 15.58 8.99 22.87
N GLY A 173 15.76 7.92 22.10
CA GLY A 173 16.99 7.17 22.03
C GLY A 173 17.72 7.43 20.71
N PRO A 174 19.05 7.20 20.62
CA PRO A 174 19.85 7.54 19.45
C PRO A 174 19.35 6.85 18.19
N ARG A 175 19.21 7.61 17.11
CA ARG A 175 18.85 7.12 15.76
C ARG A 175 19.97 6.25 15.21
N PRO A 176 19.68 5.14 14.52
CA PRO A 176 20.72 4.43 13.78
C PRO A 176 21.35 5.37 12.74
N HIS A 177 22.67 5.36 12.67
CA HIS A 177 23.44 6.20 11.76
C HIS A 177 23.04 5.95 10.31
N GLY A 178 22.67 7.02 9.56
CA GLY A 178 22.56 7.02 8.10
C GLY A 178 21.22 7.40 7.49
N GLN A 179 20.16 7.68 8.26
CA GLN A 179 18.89 8.14 7.68
C GLN A 179 18.81 9.66 7.61
N ARG A 180 18.84 10.20 6.38
CA ARG A 180 18.46 11.58 6.10
C ARG A 180 17.01 11.79 6.52
N THR A 181 16.75 12.90 7.21
CA THR A 181 15.40 13.42 7.49
C THR A 181 14.74 13.79 6.17
N LEU A 182 13.70 13.07 5.78
CA LEU A 182 12.83 13.42 4.66
C LEU A 182 11.45 13.77 5.24
N ASP A 183 11.29 15.03 5.64
CA ASP A 183 10.00 15.61 6.07
C ASP A 183 9.17 16.12 4.87
N GLU A 184 9.30 15.51 3.68
CA GLU A 184 8.49 15.88 2.54
C GLU A 184 7.29 14.95 2.36
N PRO A 185 6.09 15.51 2.07
CA PRO A 185 4.88 14.71 1.87
C PRO A 185 5.00 13.78 0.66
N VAL A 186 4.40 12.60 0.78
CA VAL A 186 4.39 11.57 -0.26
C VAL A 186 3.44 11.98 -1.37
N GLU A 187 3.91 12.25 -2.57
CA GLU A 187 3.04 12.48 -3.73
C GLU A 187 2.54 11.14 -4.28
N VAL A 188 1.56 10.54 -3.60
CA VAL A 188 0.79 9.41 -4.12
C VAL A 188 -0.44 9.95 -4.83
N ARG A 189 -0.50 9.79 -6.14
CA ARG A 189 -1.69 10.14 -6.93
C ARG A 189 -2.66 8.97 -6.96
N LEU A 190 -3.75 9.08 -6.20
CA LEU A 190 -4.90 8.19 -6.35
C LEU A 190 -5.74 8.68 -7.54
N THR A 191 -5.69 7.98 -8.66
CA THR A 191 -6.48 8.31 -9.84
C THR A 191 -7.92 7.82 -9.68
N ARG A 192 -8.87 8.61 -10.15
CA ARG A 192 -10.30 8.23 -10.19
C ARG A 192 -10.55 7.51 -11.50
N ALA A 193 -11.03 6.27 -11.45
CA ALA A 193 -11.51 5.58 -12.64
C ALA A 193 -12.63 6.40 -13.32
N PRO A 194 -12.64 6.55 -14.65
CA PRO A 194 -13.75 7.17 -15.34
C PRO A 194 -15.03 6.35 -15.06
N ARG A 195 -16.09 7.02 -14.58
CA ARG A 195 -17.39 6.40 -14.40
C ARG A 195 -17.89 5.99 -15.79
N THR A 196 -17.97 4.71 -16.08
CA THR A 196 -18.75 4.20 -17.20
C THR A 196 -20.21 4.42 -16.86
N SER A 197 -20.84 5.37 -17.52
CA SER A 197 -22.29 5.60 -17.43
C SER A 197 -23.02 4.33 -17.88
N PRO A 198 -24.06 3.88 -17.17
CA PRO A 198 -24.87 2.77 -17.64
C PRO A 198 -25.57 3.19 -18.92
N THR A 199 -25.34 2.44 -19.99
CA THR A 199 -26.04 2.60 -21.26
C THR A 199 -27.53 2.32 -21.01
N THR A 200 -28.35 3.36 -21.13
CA THR A 200 -29.80 3.25 -21.11
C THR A 200 -30.20 2.34 -22.27
N LYS A 201 -30.69 1.14 -21.98
CA LYS A 201 -31.36 0.30 -22.96
C LYS A 201 -32.72 0.95 -23.26
N ASP A 202 -32.86 1.49 -24.44
CA ASP A 202 -34.15 1.86 -25.00
C ASP A 202 -35.11 0.68 -24.95
N ARG A 203 -36.24 0.89 -24.26
CA ARG A 203 -37.45 0.07 -24.44
C ARG A 203 -38.16 0.57 -25.68
N LYS A 204 -38.27 -0.25 -26.68
CA LYS A 204 -39.37 -0.31 -27.64
C LYS A 204 -40.11 -1.61 -27.46
#